data_c8ee2fe4f9136a7fc8d35bb25305ab04
#
_entry.id   c8ee2fe4f9136a7fc8d35bb25305ab04
#
_cell.length_a   1.000
_cell.length_b   1.000
_cell.length_c   1.000
_cell.angle_alpha   90.00
_cell.angle_beta   90.00
_cell.angle_gamma   90.00
#
_symmetry.space_group_name_H-M   'P 1'
#
loop_
_entity.id
_entity.type
_entity.pdbx_description
1 polymer ?
#
loop_
_entity_poly.entity_id
_entity_poly.type
_entity_poly.pdbx_seq_one_letter_code
_entity_poly.pdbx_strand_id
1 'polypeptide(L)'
;VSAELPVLPSAALPSRRRSVAGLLATAGAFLAGCSGNSTFFQSTPTPQTQPQTTEAPPPGPGGTVGAGEVKAALILPVSATGNAGIAGQAMRNAAEMALAEFNAPNVQLLVKDDAGNTDAARQGAQQALDEGAAIILGPLFAQSVSAVGQVARARNVPVIAFSTDANVASRGVYLLSFLPESDVARIVQYAGSAGKRSYGALIPDNPYGTVVEAAFRQDVARRGGQVVAIERYPHDKTGMAGPVKNVAQAATRVDAIFIPDSGDVLPDVVQTLTANGVNTKKVQLLGTGLWDDPRIYSVPAVDGGWYAAPDSAGYRNFAQRYRARYKQDPVRTATLAYDAVALIAALVKTQGPQRFSPETLTNPSGFSGIDGLFRFRADGTNERGLAVLRVTSSGAQVISPPPRSFGSSI
;
A
#
# COMPACT_ATOMS: atom_id res chain seq x y z
N VAL A 1 -16.72 -37.69 51.57
CA VAL A 1 -16.06 -38.79 50.83
C VAL A 1 -15.12 -38.15 49.85
N SER A 2 -13.86 -38.13 50.27
CA SER A 2 -12.72 -37.68 49.49
C SER A 2 -12.37 -38.76 48.45
N ALA A 3 -11.97 -38.37 47.26
CA ALA A 3 -11.25 -39.21 46.35
C ALA A 3 -10.12 -38.38 45.66
N GLU A 4 -8.93 -38.82 45.94
CA GLU A 4 -7.64 -38.29 45.49
C GLU A 4 -7.38 -38.59 44.01
N LEU A 5 -6.62 -37.67 43.38
CA LEU A 5 -6.02 -37.79 42.04
C LEU A 5 -4.73 -38.63 42.11
N PRO A 6 -4.38 -39.42 41.10
CA PRO A 6 -3.01 -39.94 40.97
C PRO A 6 -2.15 -39.05 40.05
N VAL A 7 -0.98 -38.72 40.57
CA VAL A 7 0.16 -38.11 39.92
C VAL A 7 0.85 -39.17 39.05
N LEU A 8 1.22 -38.81 37.80
CA LEU A 8 2.12 -39.61 36.96
C LEU A 8 3.43 -38.83 36.67
N PRO A 9 4.55 -39.54 36.58
CA PRO A 9 5.87 -38.93 36.69
C PRO A 9 6.47 -38.41 35.39
N SER A 10 7.30 -37.39 35.60
CA SER A 10 8.23 -36.79 34.67
C SER A 10 9.25 -37.81 34.09
N ALA A 11 9.39 -37.84 32.77
CA ALA A 11 10.47 -38.58 32.10
C ALA A 11 11.51 -37.59 31.53
N ALA A 12 12.73 -37.81 31.94
CA ALA A 12 13.91 -37.03 31.66
C ALA A 12 14.46 -37.20 30.22
N LEU A 13 15.03 -36.14 29.71
CA LEU A 13 15.85 -36.08 28.48
C LEU A 13 17.23 -36.69 28.72
N PRO A 14 17.85 -37.35 27.74
CA PRO A 14 19.30 -37.57 27.77
C PRO A 14 20.02 -36.57 26.86
N SER A 15 20.94 -35.86 27.46
CA SER A 15 22.03 -35.13 26.81
C SER A 15 23.02 -36.06 26.17
N ARG A 16 23.49 -35.77 24.97
CA ARG A 16 24.80 -36.28 24.49
C ARG A 16 25.66 -35.16 23.96
N ARG A 17 26.76 -34.99 24.70
CA ARG A 17 27.93 -34.19 24.36
C ARG A 17 28.92 -34.99 23.53
N ARG A 18 29.59 -34.28 22.61
CA ARG A 18 30.99 -34.30 22.19
C ARG A 18 31.61 -35.62 21.66
N SER A 19 32.26 -35.52 20.48
CA SER A 19 33.70 -35.72 20.40
C SER A 19 34.28 -35.12 19.11
N VAL A 20 35.40 -34.44 19.28
CA VAL A 20 36.31 -33.84 18.31
C VAL A 20 37.44 -34.85 18.09
N ALA A 21 37.98 -34.97 16.92
CA ALA A 21 39.31 -35.33 16.47
C ALA A 21 39.23 -35.71 14.98
N GLY A 22 40.00 -35.25 14.05
CA GLY A 22 41.35 -34.78 14.04
C GLY A 22 42.14 -35.51 12.98
N LEU A 23 42.90 -34.79 12.20
CA LEU A 23 44.16 -35.14 11.49
C LEU A 23 44.13 -35.58 10.02
N LEU A 24 44.69 -34.69 9.19
CA LEU A 24 45.97 -34.68 8.41
C LEU A 24 46.07 -35.53 7.14
N ALA A 25 46.14 -34.80 6.05
CA ALA A 25 47.24 -34.65 5.05
C ALA A 25 47.89 -35.89 4.45
N THR A 26 47.89 -35.96 3.11
CA THR A 26 49.14 -36.18 2.34
C THR A 26 48.94 -35.77 0.87
N ALA A 27 49.94 -35.09 0.37
CA ALA A 27 50.17 -34.70 -1.02
C ALA A 27 50.78 -35.88 -1.81
N GLY A 28 50.53 -35.86 -3.16
CA GLY A 28 51.21 -36.77 -4.07
C GLY A 28 50.98 -36.37 -5.52
N ALA A 29 51.96 -35.67 -6.10
CA ALA A 29 52.08 -35.44 -7.54
C ALA A 29 52.75 -36.65 -8.20
N PHE A 30 52.46 -36.88 -9.51
CA PHE A 30 53.39 -37.34 -10.56
C PHE A 30 52.63 -37.57 -11.88
N LEU A 31 52.89 -36.79 -12.87
CA LEU A 31 53.60 -36.90 -14.15
C LEU A 31 53.11 -37.96 -15.17
N ALA A 32 52.69 -37.37 -16.28
CA ALA A 32 52.97 -37.67 -17.70
C ALA A 32 52.98 -39.11 -18.23
N GLY A 33 52.33 -39.28 -19.37
CA GLY A 33 52.50 -40.40 -20.28
C GLY A 33 51.64 -40.26 -21.55
N CYS A 34 52.30 -40.00 -22.66
CA CYS A 34 51.72 -39.90 -24.00
C CYS A 34 51.37 -41.24 -24.66
N SER A 35 50.53 -41.15 -25.64
CA SER A 35 50.39 -41.89 -26.89
C SER A 35 49.53 -43.18 -26.92
N GLY A 36 48.73 -43.24 -27.98
CA GLY A 36 48.10 -44.48 -28.45
C GLY A 36 46.74 -44.29 -29.15
N ASN A 37 46.82 -44.09 -30.41
CA ASN A 37 45.70 -44.01 -31.39
C ASN A 37 44.91 -45.34 -31.43
N SER A 38 43.58 -45.29 -31.36
CA SER A 38 42.72 -46.29 -32.00
C SER A 38 41.25 -45.78 -32.04
N THR A 39 40.80 -45.60 -33.22
CA THR A 39 39.43 -45.35 -33.65
C THR A 39 38.44 -46.45 -33.26
N PHE A 40 37.41 -46.13 -32.49
CA PHE A 40 36.14 -46.82 -32.52
C PHE A 40 35.00 -45.82 -32.46
N PHE A 41 34.17 -45.84 -33.51
CA PHE A 41 32.89 -45.10 -33.58
C PHE A 41 31.95 -45.60 -32.48
N GLN A 42 31.65 -44.77 -31.54
CA GLN A 42 30.52 -44.95 -30.64
C GLN A 42 29.72 -43.66 -30.62
N SER A 43 28.51 -43.76 -31.15
CA SER A 43 27.52 -42.67 -31.18
C SER A 43 27.10 -42.38 -29.73
N THR A 44 27.58 -41.27 -29.17
CA THR A 44 27.07 -40.69 -27.93
C THR A 44 25.79 -39.91 -28.22
N PRO A 45 24.70 -40.09 -27.44
CA PRO A 45 23.52 -39.27 -27.59
C PRO A 45 23.86 -37.83 -27.19
N THR A 46 23.56 -36.89 -28.06
CA THR A 46 23.64 -35.47 -27.85
C THR A 46 22.83 -35.08 -26.60
N PRO A 47 23.40 -34.36 -25.61
CA PRO A 47 22.59 -33.79 -24.53
C PRO A 47 21.64 -32.78 -25.16
N GLN A 48 20.34 -33.00 -25.04
CA GLN A 48 19.34 -31.98 -25.29
C GLN A 48 19.59 -30.82 -24.30
N THR A 49 20.08 -29.70 -24.83
CA THR A 49 20.17 -28.45 -24.11
C THR A 49 18.71 -28.01 -23.80
N GLN A 50 18.25 -28.24 -22.59
CA GLN A 50 17.08 -27.55 -22.07
C GLN A 50 17.34 -26.07 -22.18
N PRO A 51 16.37 -25.25 -22.65
CA PRO A 51 16.53 -23.82 -22.60
C PRO A 51 16.66 -23.42 -21.13
N GLN A 52 17.86 -23.03 -20.72
CA GLN A 52 18.05 -22.29 -19.49
C GLN A 52 17.25 -21.00 -19.65
N THR A 53 16.14 -20.89 -18.96
CA THR A 53 15.52 -19.61 -18.64
C THR A 53 16.58 -18.83 -17.88
N THR A 54 17.33 -18.02 -18.61
CA THR A 54 18.22 -17.02 -18.03
C THR A 54 17.31 -16.03 -17.32
N GLU A 55 17.22 -16.18 -16.00
CA GLU A 55 16.60 -15.20 -15.16
C GLU A 55 17.36 -13.89 -15.42
N ALA A 56 16.68 -12.91 -16.03
CA ALA A 56 17.30 -11.64 -16.33
C ALA A 56 17.79 -11.02 -15.03
N PRO A 57 19.02 -10.47 -14.96
CA PRO A 57 19.51 -9.82 -13.75
C PRO A 57 18.53 -8.72 -13.34
N PRO A 58 18.33 -8.49 -12.03
CA PRO A 58 17.45 -7.44 -11.56
C PRO A 58 17.88 -6.12 -12.21
N PRO A 59 16.98 -5.38 -12.86
CA PRO A 59 17.33 -4.15 -13.54
C PRO A 59 17.90 -3.15 -12.53
N GLY A 60 18.95 -2.44 -12.91
CA GLY A 60 19.55 -1.35 -12.10
C GLY A 60 18.52 -0.25 -11.75
N PRO A 61 18.89 0.78 -10.98
CA PRO A 61 17.96 1.81 -10.47
C PRO A 61 17.19 2.59 -11.54
N GLY A 62 17.66 2.59 -12.79
CA GLY A 62 16.92 3.08 -13.97
C GLY A 62 16.88 2.03 -15.06
N GLY A 63 16.08 2.24 -16.12
CA GLY A 63 16.04 1.32 -17.25
C GLY A 63 14.71 1.33 -17.99
N THR A 64 14.58 0.40 -18.94
CA THR A 64 13.39 0.23 -19.76
C THR A 64 12.79 -1.15 -19.50
N VAL A 65 11.48 -1.22 -19.30
CA VAL A 65 10.73 -2.48 -19.08
C VAL A 65 9.63 -2.60 -20.13
N GLY A 66 9.53 -3.75 -20.78
CA GLY A 66 8.60 -3.97 -21.89
C GLY A 66 9.14 -3.47 -23.24
N ALA A 67 8.41 -3.81 -24.30
CA ALA A 67 8.83 -3.52 -25.69
C ALA A 67 7.70 -2.89 -26.53
N GLY A 68 6.70 -2.28 -25.88
CA GLY A 68 5.59 -1.63 -26.57
C GLY A 68 5.97 -0.30 -27.22
N GLU A 69 5.14 0.17 -28.13
CA GLU A 69 5.33 1.45 -28.83
C GLU A 69 4.99 2.66 -27.97
N VAL A 70 4.05 2.48 -27.01
CA VAL A 70 3.59 3.56 -26.15
C VAL A 70 4.50 3.66 -24.94
N LYS A 71 5.27 4.73 -24.86
CA LYS A 71 6.19 4.97 -23.75
C LYS A 71 5.46 5.65 -22.59
N ALA A 72 5.66 5.12 -21.39
CA ALA A 72 5.21 5.69 -20.13
C ALA A 72 6.39 5.85 -19.18
N ALA A 73 6.57 7.01 -18.60
CA ALA A 73 7.56 7.18 -17.54
C ALA A 73 7.08 6.56 -16.25
N LEU A 74 7.98 5.91 -15.50
CA LEU A 74 7.75 5.46 -14.13
C LEU A 74 8.79 6.09 -13.22
N ILE A 75 8.41 7.12 -12.46
CA ILE A 75 9.32 7.90 -11.60
C ILE A 75 9.09 7.48 -10.14
N LEU A 76 10.12 6.90 -9.53
CA LEU A 76 10.03 6.33 -8.17
C LEU A 76 11.34 6.50 -7.41
N PRO A 77 11.33 6.56 -6.07
CA PRO A 77 12.52 6.70 -5.22
C PRO A 77 13.25 5.36 -5.02
N VAL A 78 13.67 4.70 -6.12
CA VAL A 78 14.17 3.31 -6.09
C VAL A 78 15.48 3.20 -5.31
N SER A 79 16.38 4.19 -5.41
CA SER A 79 17.66 4.21 -4.69
C SER A 79 17.63 5.00 -3.37
N ALA A 80 16.48 5.55 -2.98
CA ALA A 80 16.36 6.25 -1.71
C ALA A 80 16.63 5.32 -0.52
N THR A 81 17.08 5.87 0.59
CA THR A 81 17.34 5.11 1.82
C THR A 81 16.06 4.88 2.64
N GLY A 82 16.07 3.87 3.50
CA GLY A 82 14.97 3.57 4.42
C GLY A 82 13.66 3.22 3.73
N ASN A 83 12.54 3.59 4.35
CA ASN A 83 11.20 3.24 3.89
C ASN A 83 10.87 3.79 2.48
N ALA A 84 11.47 4.91 2.09
CA ALA A 84 11.28 5.48 0.77
C ALA A 84 11.79 4.55 -0.34
N GLY A 85 13.02 4.04 -0.20
CA GLY A 85 13.60 3.10 -1.15
C GLY A 85 12.89 1.75 -1.15
N ILE A 86 12.49 1.25 0.03
CA ILE A 86 11.68 0.01 0.14
C ILE A 86 10.38 0.18 -0.64
N ALA A 87 9.68 1.31 -0.48
CA ALA A 87 8.47 1.61 -1.21
C ALA A 87 8.74 1.74 -2.72
N GLY A 88 9.77 2.49 -3.12
CA GLY A 88 10.15 2.69 -4.51
C GLY A 88 10.44 1.38 -5.23
N GLN A 89 11.22 0.49 -4.60
CA GLN A 89 11.55 -0.82 -5.17
C GLN A 89 10.32 -1.73 -5.25
N ALA A 90 9.48 -1.75 -4.21
CA ALA A 90 8.27 -2.56 -4.22
C ALA A 90 7.25 -2.08 -5.27
N MET A 91 7.11 -0.78 -5.45
CA MET A 91 6.27 -0.19 -6.49
C MET A 91 6.80 -0.48 -7.89
N ARG A 92 8.12 -0.41 -8.11
CA ARG A 92 8.75 -0.81 -9.36
C ARG A 92 8.45 -2.28 -9.69
N ASN A 93 8.70 -3.18 -8.75
CA ASN A 93 8.43 -4.61 -8.91
C ASN A 93 6.95 -4.85 -9.27
N ALA A 94 6.04 -4.16 -8.61
CA ALA A 94 4.60 -4.26 -8.87
C ALA A 94 4.22 -3.76 -10.28
N ALA A 95 4.83 -2.67 -10.74
CA ALA A 95 4.68 -2.14 -12.09
C ALA A 95 5.16 -3.14 -13.16
N GLU A 96 6.33 -3.75 -12.95
CA GLU A 96 6.87 -4.80 -13.82
C GLU A 96 5.97 -6.05 -13.84
N MET A 97 5.42 -6.42 -12.67
CA MET A 97 4.48 -7.53 -12.56
C MET A 97 3.19 -7.26 -13.33
N ALA A 98 2.61 -6.06 -13.21
CA ALA A 98 1.42 -5.67 -13.95
C ALA A 98 1.63 -5.74 -15.45
N LEU A 99 2.76 -5.23 -15.94
CA LEU A 99 3.10 -5.26 -17.36
C LEU A 99 3.26 -6.71 -17.88
N ALA A 100 3.87 -7.58 -17.08
CA ALA A 100 4.07 -8.99 -17.44
C ALA A 100 2.77 -9.83 -17.41
N GLU A 101 1.83 -9.48 -16.53
CA GLU A 101 0.54 -10.15 -16.41
C GLU A 101 -0.50 -9.68 -17.42
N PHE A 102 -0.30 -8.50 -18.01
CA PHE A 102 -1.21 -7.95 -19.02
C PHE A 102 -0.93 -8.57 -20.40
N ASN A 103 -1.97 -9.07 -21.06
CA ASN A 103 -1.82 -9.70 -22.37
C ASN A 103 -1.58 -8.64 -23.45
N ALA A 104 -0.40 -8.66 -24.08
CA ALA A 104 0.04 -7.75 -25.15
C ALA A 104 -0.14 -6.26 -24.77
N PRO A 105 0.60 -5.76 -23.76
CA PRO A 105 0.35 -4.45 -23.20
C PRO A 105 0.66 -3.28 -24.15
N ASN A 106 1.44 -3.46 -25.21
CA ASN A 106 1.96 -2.43 -26.12
C ASN A 106 2.47 -1.17 -25.39
N VAL A 107 3.01 -1.36 -24.19
CA VAL A 107 3.54 -0.32 -23.31
C VAL A 107 4.99 -0.60 -23.02
N GLN A 108 5.80 0.45 -23.01
CA GLN A 108 7.18 0.45 -22.58
C GLN A 108 7.34 1.40 -21.40
N LEU A 109 7.79 0.90 -20.25
CA LEU A 109 8.05 1.73 -19.07
C LEU A 109 9.49 2.28 -19.13
N LEU A 110 9.63 3.60 -19.08
CA LEU A 110 10.88 4.30 -18.89
C LEU A 110 11.05 4.55 -17.39
N VAL A 111 11.79 3.68 -16.70
CA VAL A 111 12.01 3.80 -15.25
C VAL A 111 13.04 4.88 -14.97
N LYS A 112 12.67 5.88 -14.17
CA LYS A 112 13.51 6.97 -13.69
C LYS A 112 13.55 6.94 -12.17
N ASP A 113 14.75 6.96 -11.63
CA ASP A 113 14.96 7.00 -10.18
C ASP A 113 15.06 8.45 -9.72
N ASP A 114 14.15 8.86 -8.84
CA ASP A 114 14.18 10.19 -8.25
C ASP A 114 14.94 10.24 -6.90
N ALA A 115 15.39 9.08 -6.40
CA ALA A 115 16.09 8.94 -5.12
C ALA A 115 15.39 9.67 -3.94
N GLY A 116 14.08 9.97 -4.07
CA GLY A 116 13.32 10.79 -3.11
C GLY A 116 13.64 12.29 -3.19
N ASN A 117 14.25 12.74 -4.29
CA ASN A 117 14.70 14.10 -4.48
C ASN A 117 13.89 14.81 -5.56
N THR A 118 13.46 16.04 -5.28
CA THR A 118 12.60 16.85 -6.16
C THR A 118 13.28 17.22 -7.46
N ASP A 119 14.59 17.53 -7.44
CA ASP A 119 15.33 17.92 -8.66
C ASP A 119 15.60 16.71 -9.54
N ALA A 120 15.92 15.55 -8.97
CA ALA A 120 16.05 14.30 -9.70
C ALA A 120 14.71 13.87 -10.33
N ALA A 121 13.60 14.05 -9.63
CA ALA A 121 12.26 13.80 -10.17
C ALA A 121 11.97 14.70 -11.39
N ARG A 122 12.30 16.01 -11.31
CA ARG A 122 12.16 16.97 -12.40
C ARG A 122 13.01 16.56 -13.61
N GLN A 123 14.27 16.22 -13.38
CA GLN A 123 15.19 15.78 -14.45
C GLN A 123 14.72 14.47 -15.09
N GLY A 124 14.30 13.50 -14.28
CA GLY A 124 13.76 12.23 -14.75
C GLY A 124 12.51 12.43 -15.63
N ALA A 125 11.61 13.34 -15.23
CA ALA A 125 10.45 13.70 -16.03
C ALA A 125 10.86 14.34 -17.37
N GLN A 126 11.78 15.32 -17.35
CA GLN A 126 12.27 15.95 -18.58
C GLN A 126 12.88 14.93 -19.53
N GLN A 127 13.78 14.08 -19.05
CA GLN A 127 14.39 13.02 -19.85
C GLN A 127 13.34 12.08 -20.45
N ALA A 128 12.39 11.61 -19.64
CA ALA A 128 11.35 10.70 -20.12
C ALA A 128 10.47 11.34 -21.20
N LEU A 129 10.15 12.63 -21.07
CA LEU A 129 9.40 13.38 -22.09
C LEU A 129 10.20 13.58 -23.37
N ASP A 130 11.51 13.82 -23.27
CA ASP A 130 12.41 13.92 -24.44
C ASP A 130 12.58 12.55 -25.13
N GLU A 131 12.47 11.45 -24.37
CA GLU A 131 12.41 10.08 -24.91
C GLU A 131 11.03 9.71 -25.49
N GLY A 132 10.03 10.60 -25.39
CA GLY A 132 8.70 10.43 -25.98
C GLY A 132 7.66 9.78 -25.06
N ALA A 133 7.81 9.91 -23.73
CA ALA A 133 6.79 9.44 -22.81
C ALA A 133 5.44 10.17 -23.03
N ALA A 134 4.38 9.41 -23.23
CA ALA A 134 3.02 9.93 -23.44
C ALA A 134 2.22 10.10 -22.13
N ILE A 135 2.72 9.56 -21.03
CA ILE A 135 2.16 9.67 -19.68
C ILE A 135 3.27 9.46 -18.65
N ILE A 136 3.13 10.05 -17.46
CA ILE A 136 4.04 9.86 -16.34
C ILE A 136 3.29 9.17 -15.20
N LEU A 137 3.83 8.06 -14.67
CA LEU A 137 3.41 7.36 -13.47
C LEU A 137 4.36 7.69 -12.33
N GLY A 138 3.83 8.11 -11.19
CA GLY A 138 4.63 8.72 -10.12
C GLY A 138 4.70 10.26 -10.25
N PRO A 139 5.52 10.90 -9.42
CA PRO A 139 6.29 10.34 -8.30
C PRO A 139 5.46 10.06 -7.02
N LEU A 140 6.17 9.65 -5.96
CA LEU A 140 5.54 9.31 -4.68
C LEU A 140 5.38 10.53 -3.75
N PHE A 141 6.34 11.43 -3.71
CA PHE A 141 6.36 12.54 -2.74
C PHE A 141 5.77 13.82 -3.30
N ALA A 142 5.01 14.55 -2.47
CA ALA A 142 4.26 15.74 -2.85
C ALA A 142 5.09 16.81 -3.59
N GLN A 143 6.29 17.14 -3.07
CA GLN A 143 7.17 18.13 -3.70
C GLN A 143 7.65 17.68 -5.08
N SER A 144 7.99 16.39 -5.22
CA SER A 144 8.35 15.79 -6.50
C SER A 144 7.18 15.81 -7.49
N VAL A 145 5.94 15.54 -7.01
CA VAL A 145 4.72 15.64 -7.84
C VAL A 145 4.54 17.05 -8.38
N SER A 146 4.70 18.07 -7.53
CA SER A 146 4.60 19.46 -7.95
C SER A 146 5.63 19.82 -9.03
N ALA A 147 6.88 19.38 -8.85
CA ALA A 147 7.96 19.64 -9.82
C ALA A 147 7.74 18.92 -11.16
N VAL A 148 7.37 17.64 -11.12
CA VAL A 148 7.05 16.82 -12.30
C VAL A 148 5.82 17.37 -13.02
N GLY A 149 4.78 17.76 -12.28
CA GLY A 149 3.56 18.36 -12.83
C GLY A 149 3.81 19.65 -13.61
N GLN A 150 4.78 20.48 -13.19
CA GLN A 150 5.18 21.69 -13.95
C GLN A 150 5.79 21.32 -15.29
N VAL A 151 6.70 20.36 -15.32
CA VAL A 151 7.39 19.91 -16.55
C VAL A 151 6.39 19.22 -17.49
N ALA A 152 5.55 18.34 -16.98
CA ALA A 152 4.57 17.58 -17.75
C ALA A 152 3.51 18.50 -18.39
N ARG A 153 3.05 19.51 -17.64
CA ARG A 153 2.07 20.49 -18.14
C ARG A 153 2.57 21.29 -19.32
N ALA A 154 3.86 21.67 -19.35
CA ALA A 154 4.48 22.37 -20.47
C ALA A 154 4.47 21.55 -21.78
N ARG A 155 4.35 20.24 -21.67
CA ARG A 155 4.31 19.29 -22.80
C ARG A 155 2.93 18.68 -23.02
N ASN A 156 1.90 19.11 -22.25
CA ASN A 156 0.55 18.54 -22.27
C ASN A 156 0.50 17.03 -22.01
N VAL A 157 1.41 16.51 -21.20
CA VAL A 157 1.47 15.09 -20.82
C VAL A 157 0.83 14.91 -19.43
N PRO A 158 -0.14 13.99 -19.25
CA PRO A 158 -0.75 13.76 -17.97
C PRO A 158 0.18 13.00 -17.02
N VAL A 159 -0.07 13.21 -15.72
CA VAL A 159 0.65 12.56 -14.61
C VAL A 159 -0.36 11.79 -13.77
N ILE A 160 -0.06 10.53 -13.46
CA ILE A 160 -0.74 9.73 -12.42
C ILE A 160 0.25 9.56 -11.27
N ALA A 161 0.15 10.40 -10.26
CA ALA A 161 1.05 10.44 -9.11
C ALA A 161 0.52 9.61 -7.93
N PHE A 162 1.40 9.26 -6.98
CA PHE A 162 1.08 8.40 -5.85
C PHE A 162 1.05 9.12 -4.49
N SER A 163 1.14 10.44 -4.50
CA SER A 163 1.13 11.24 -3.26
C SER A 163 -0.23 11.18 -2.57
N THR A 164 -0.20 11.15 -1.23
CA THR A 164 -1.40 11.28 -0.36
C THR A 164 -1.77 12.73 -0.06
N ASP A 165 -0.99 13.70 -0.52
CA ASP A 165 -1.28 15.12 -0.35
C ASP A 165 -2.18 15.62 -1.50
N ALA A 166 -3.45 15.85 -1.20
CA ALA A 166 -4.43 16.32 -2.17
C ALA A 166 -4.10 17.71 -2.76
N ASN A 167 -3.28 18.53 -2.08
CA ASN A 167 -2.92 19.88 -2.56
C ASN A 167 -2.03 19.87 -3.82
N VAL A 168 -1.38 18.74 -4.14
CA VAL A 168 -0.58 18.63 -5.36
C VAL A 168 -1.38 18.14 -6.56
N ALA A 169 -2.64 17.77 -6.36
CA ALA A 169 -3.58 17.46 -7.43
C ALA A 169 -3.91 18.72 -8.24
N SER A 170 -4.08 18.56 -9.54
CA SER A 170 -4.52 19.63 -10.43
C SER A 170 -4.97 19.04 -11.76
N ARG A 171 -5.57 19.85 -12.62
CA ARG A 171 -5.88 19.42 -13.99
C ARG A 171 -4.61 18.90 -14.69
N GLY A 172 -4.65 17.63 -15.13
CA GLY A 172 -3.53 16.93 -15.76
C GLY A 172 -2.57 16.25 -14.78
N VAL A 173 -2.75 16.44 -13.47
CA VAL A 173 -2.02 15.71 -12.41
C VAL A 173 -3.04 15.00 -11.54
N TYR A 174 -3.16 13.69 -11.72
CA TYR A 174 -4.13 12.84 -11.06
C TYR A 174 -3.45 12.04 -9.94
N LEU A 175 -4.08 11.95 -8.79
CA LEU A 175 -3.56 11.18 -7.66
C LEU A 175 -4.19 9.79 -7.64
N LEU A 176 -3.41 8.74 -7.91
CA LEU A 176 -3.79 7.37 -7.63
C LEU A 176 -3.20 7.00 -6.26
N SER A 177 -3.95 7.26 -5.21
CA SER A 177 -3.46 7.13 -3.84
C SER A 177 -4.56 6.71 -2.87
N PHE A 178 -4.19 6.43 -1.63
CA PHE A 178 -5.11 6.28 -0.50
C PHE A 178 -5.24 7.65 0.19
N LEU A 179 -6.16 8.47 -0.29
CA LEU A 179 -6.38 9.80 0.26
C LEU A 179 -7.10 9.70 1.60
N PRO A 180 -6.57 10.28 2.68
CA PRO A 180 -7.18 10.22 4.01
C PRO A 180 -8.62 10.74 4.04
N GLU A 181 -8.93 11.73 3.22
CA GLU A 181 -10.27 12.32 3.10
C GLU A 181 -11.31 11.28 2.62
N SER A 182 -10.89 10.32 1.79
CA SER A 182 -11.78 9.24 1.32
C SER A 182 -12.18 8.30 2.46
N ASP A 183 -11.24 7.94 3.32
CA ASP A 183 -11.50 7.10 4.49
C ASP A 183 -12.47 7.81 5.45
N VAL A 184 -12.19 9.09 5.73
CA VAL A 184 -13.04 9.93 6.61
C VAL A 184 -14.45 10.04 6.05
N ALA A 185 -14.59 10.39 4.78
CA ALA A 185 -15.90 10.54 4.13
C ALA A 185 -16.70 9.25 4.21
N ARG A 186 -16.06 8.09 3.99
CA ARG A 186 -16.71 6.78 4.01
C ARG A 186 -17.14 6.37 5.41
N ILE A 187 -16.28 6.52 6.42
CA ILE A 187 -16.61 6.10 7.78
C ILE A 187 -17.67 7.00 8.41
N VAL A 188 -17.61 8.31 8.18
CA VAL A 188 -18.64 9.24 8.68
C VAL A 188 -19.97 9.01 7.97
N GLN A 189 -19.95 8.71 6.66
CA GLN A 189 -21.16 8.32 5.92
C GLN A 189 -21.82 7.10 6.55
N TYR A 190 -21.06 6.05 6.80
CA TYR A 190 -21.58 4.82 7.37
C TYR A 190 -22.08 5.02 8.80
N ALA A 191 -21.29 5.68 9.64
CA ALA A 191 -21.70 5.99 11.02
C ALA A 191 -23.01 6.79 11.06
N GLY A 192 -23.13 7.81 10.20
CA GLY A 192 -24.36 8.58 10.05
C GLY A 192 -25.57 7.74 9.61
N SER A 193 -25.39 6.80 8.64
CA SER A 193 -26.44 5.87 8.23
C SER A 193 -26.84 4.88 9.34
N ALA A 194 -25.90 4.55 10.22
CA ALA A 194 -26.13 3.73 11.41
C ALA A 194 -26.67 4.53 12.62
N GLY A 195 -27.14 5.77 12.41
CA GLY A 195 -27.79 6.58 13.42
C GLY A 195 -26.87 7.41 14.32
N LYS A 196 -25.55 7.40 14.07
CA LYS A 196 -24.60 8.23 14.84
C LYS A 196 -24.72 9.67 14.43
N ARG A 197 -24.89 10.59 15.39
CA ARG A 197 -25.08 12.03 15.14
C ARG A 197 -24.13 12.92 15.94
N SER A 198 -23.66 12.45 17.08
CA SER A 198 -22.77 13.17 17.98
C SER A 198 -21.41 12.48 18.05
N TYR A 199 -20.34 13.24 17.87
CA TYR A 199 -19.00 12.71 17.70
C TYR A 199 -17.99 13.36 18.64
N GLY A 200 -17.11 12.53 19.23
CA GLY A 200 -15.83 12.94 19.76
C GLY A 200 -14.73 12.63 18.74
N ALA A 201 -13.59 13.29 18.84
CA ALA A 201 -12.42 12.92 18.04
C ALA A 201 -11.12 13.14 18.82
N LEU A 202 -10.18 12.20 18.61
CA LEU A 202 -8.81 12.26 19.07
C LEU A 202 -7.91 12.24 17.86
N ILE A 203 -7.27 13.36 17.57
CA ILE A 203 -6.53 13.58 16.33
C ILE A 203 -5.03 13.60 16.62
N PRO A 204 -4.18 12.86 15.89
CA PRO A 204 -2.74 12.95 16.06
C PRO A 204 -2.23 14.34 15.66
N ASP A 205 -1.31 14.91 16.47
CA ASP A 205 -0.73 16.22 16.21
C ASP A 205 0.43 16.13 15.20
N ASN A 206 0.04 15.90 13.93
CA ASN A 206 0.95 15.80 12.80
C ASN A 206 0.24 16.25 11.50
N PRO A 207 0.94 16.34 10.36
CA PRO A 207 0.33 16.74 9.08
C PRO A 207 -0.86 15.90 8.64
N TYR A 208 -0.82 14.57 8.85
CA TYR A 208 -1.95 13.68 8.57
C TYR A 208 -3.17 14.03 9.42
N GLY A 209 -2.96 14.27 10.73
CA GLY A 209 -4.02 14.69 11.65
C GLY A 209 -4.69 15.99 11.21
N THR A 210 -3.92 16.95 10.67
CA THR A 210 -4.49 18.19 10.13
C THR A 210 -5.48 17.93 8.98
N VAL A 211 -5.12 17.06 8.06
CA VAL A 211 -5.96 16.69 6.91
C VAL A 211 -7.23 15.97 7.36
N VAL A 212 -7.09 14.94 8.20
CA VAL A 212 -8.25 14.13 8.63
C VAL A 212 -9.19 14.90 9.55
N GLU A 213 -8.67 15.84 10.38
CA GLU A 213 -9.52 16.72 11.18
C GLU A 213 -10.39 17.60 10.32
N ALA A 214 -9.80 18.27 9.32
CA ALA A 214 -10.53 19.15 8.41
C ALA A 214 -11.62 18.37 7.66
N ALA A 215 -11.29 17.19 7.10
CA ALA A 215 -12.22 16.31 6.43
C ALA A 215 -13.34 15.84 7.38
N PHE A 216 -12.99 15.43 8.60
CA PHE A 216 -13.94 14.95 9.59
C PHE A 216 -14.97 16.00 9.98
N ARG A 217 -14.51 17.22 10.32
CA ARG A 217 -15.42 18.33 10.66
C ARG A 217 -16.37 18.64 9.48
N GLN A 218 -15.84 18.69 8.28
CA GLN A 218 -16.62 18.95 7.08
C GLN A 218 -17.67 17.87 6.80
N ASP A 219 -17.26 16.58 6.86
CA ASP A 219 -18.17 15.46 6.56
C ASP A 219 -19.25 15.28 7.63
N VAL A 220 -18.92 15.45 8.90
CA VAL A 220 -19.88 15.41 10.01
C VAL A 220 -20.92 16.54 9.82
N ALA A 221 -20.48 17.79 9.59
CA ALA A 221 -21.38 18.92 9.40
C ALA A 221 -22.29 18.74 8.16
N ARG A 222 -21.72 18.29 7.04
CA ARG A 222 -22.44 18.06 5.78
C ARG A 222 -23.57 17.04 5.92
N ARG A 223 -23.43 16.10 6.88
CA ARG A 223 -24.42 15.05 7.18
C ARG A 223 -25.33 15.35 8.36
N GLY A 224 -25.32 16.60 8.83
CA GLY A 224 -26.15 17.06 9.95
C GLY A 224 -25.75 16.48 11.30
N GLY A 225 -24.50 16.01 11.45
CA GLY A 225 -23.94 15.59 12.72
C GLY A 225 -23.28 16.76 13.47
N GLN A 226 -22.89 16.49 14.72
CA GLN A 226 -22.22 17.46 15.58
C GLN A 226 -20.91 16.87 16.16
N VAL A 227 -19.83 17.65 16.09
CA VAL A 227 -18.59 17.36 16.81
C VAL A 227 -18.69 18.01 18.20
N VAL A 228 -18.82 17.19 19.24
CA VAL A 228 -19.04 17.62 20.64
C VAL A 228 -17.70 17.92 21.34
N ALA A 229 -16.67 17.11 21.04
CA ALA A 229 -15.33 17.27 21.58
C ALA A 229 -14.31 16.85 20.55
N ILE A 230 -13.24 17.59 20.43
CA ILE A 230 -12.11 17.26 19.57
C ILE A 230 -10.84 17.77 20.21
N GLU A 231 -9.86 16.88 20.31
CA GLU A 231 -8.55 17.19 20.88
C GLU A 231 -7.44 16.65 19.97
N ARG A 232 -6.35 17.39 19.88
CA ARG A 232 -5.10 16.91 19.27
C ARG A 232 -4.18 16.37 20.35
N TYR A 233 -3.45 15.33 20.04
CA TYR A 233 -2.50 14.73 20.99
C TYR A 233 -1.18 14.37 20.30
N PRO A 234 -0.05 14.55 20.99
CA PRO A 234 1.25 14.11 20.54
C PRO A 234 1.39 12.58 20.72
N HIS A 235 2.28 11.94 19.95
CA HIS A 235 2.53 10.51 20.02
C HIS A 235 3.43 10.10 21.22
N ASP A 236 3.32 10.80 22.34
CA ASP A 236 3.95 10.39 23.59
C ASP A 236 2.92 10.18 24.70
N LYS A 237 3.17 9.20 25.58
CA LYS A 237 2.20 8.80 26.62
C LYS A 237 1.85 9.90 27.61
N THR A 238 2.78 10.78 27.88
CA THR A 238 2.57 11.87 28.83
C THR A 238 1.71 12.96 28.22
N GLY A 239 2.03 13.37 27.00
CA GLY A 239 1.32 14.43 26.29
C GLY A 239 -0.09 14.05 25.89
N MET A 240 -0.35 12.75 25.59
CA MET A 240 -1.69 12.32 25.21
C MET A 240 -2.70 12.26 26.36
N ALA A 241 -2.24 12.14 27.62
CA ALA A 241 -3.13 11.89 28.76
C ALA A 241 -4.19 12.97 28.97
N GLY A 242 -3.81 14.25 28.84
CA GLY A 242 -4.72 15.41 28.98
C GLY A 242 -5.80 15.43 27.89
N PRO A 243 -5.42 15.49 26.60
CA PRO A 243 -6.36 15.44 25.48
C PRO A 243 -7.32 14.25 25.52
N VAL A 244 -6.82 13.05 25.80
CA VAL A 244 -7.66 11.86 25.90
C VAL A 244 -8.65 11.94 27.04
N LYS A 245 -8.24 12.48 28.21
CA LYS A 245 -9.15 12.72 29.35
C LYS A 245 -10.27 13.72 28.99
N ASN A 246 -9.94 14.80 28.26
CA ASN A 246 -10.94 15.78 27.84
C ASN A 246 -12.03 15.16 26.94
N VAL A 247 -11.63 14.34 25.96
CA VAL A 247 -12.61 13.62 25.13
C VAL A 247 -13.37 12.57 25.94
N ALA A 248 -12.73 11.87 26.88
CA ALA A 248 -13.38 10.91 27.75
C ALA A 248 -14.51 11.54 28.58
N GLN A 249 -14.35 12.78 29.05
CA GLN A 249 -15.41 13.52 29.78
C GLN A 249 -16.65 13.78 28.91
N ALA A 250 -16.49 13.85 27.58
CA ALA A 250 -17.60 14.01 26.66
C ALA A 250 -18.26 12.69 26.25
N ALA A 251 -17.74 11.52 26.66
CA ALA A 251 -18.17 10.20 26.19
C ALA A 251 -19.65 9.88 26.42
N THR A 252 -20.28 10.46 27.45
CA THR A 252 -21.73 10.28 27.71
C THR A 252 -22.62 11.11 26.77
N ARG A 253 -22.04 12.02 25.99
CA ARG A 253 -22.74 12.95 25.10
C ARG A 253 -22.45 12.67 23.62
N VAL A 254 -21.65 11.62 23.31
CA VAL A 254 -21.28 11.25 21.94
C VAL A 254 -21.70 9.81 21.62
N ASP A 255 -22.11 9.60 20.39
CA ASP A 255 -22.43 8.28 19.85
C ASP A 255 -21.18 7.53 19.38
N ALA A 256 -20.16 8.29 18.97
CA ALA A 256 -18.92 7.72 18.45
C ALA A 256 -17.70 8.59 18.75
N ILE A 257 -16.51 7.95 18.81
CA ILE A 257 -15.21 8.62 18.94
C ILE A 257 -14.37 8.22 17.74
N PHE A 258 -13.92 9.21 16.96
CA PHE A 258 -13.03 9.05 15.82
C PHE A 258 -11.58 9.15 16.25
N ILE A 259 -10.77 8.11 15.91
CA ILE A 259 -9.35 8.01 16.30
C ILE A 259 -8.57 7.57 15.05
N PRO A 260 -8.15 8.48 14.18
CA PRO A 260 -7.43 8.18 12.95
C PRO A 260 -5.93 7.99 13.22
N ASP A 261 -5.56 6.90 13.91
CA ASP A 261 -4.16 6.62 14.22
C ASP A 261 -3.78 5.16 13.94
N SER A 262 -2.49 4.88 13.95
CA SER A 262 -1.90 3.59 13.59
C SER A 262 -1.84 2.61 14.76
N GLY A 263 -1.53 1.35 14.46
CA GLY A 263 -1.34 0.29 15.44
C GLY A 263 -0.17 0.52 16.43
N ASP A 264 0.69 1.50 16.16
CA ASP A 264 1.78 1.88 17.09
C ASP A 264 1.27 2.72 18.27
N VAL A 265 0.21 3.51 18.08
CA VAL A 265 -0.26 4.51 19.05
C VAL A 265 -1.67 4.22 19.54
N LEU A 266 -2.55 3.72 18.68
CA LEU A 266 -3.95 3.47 18.99
C LEU A 266 -4.17 2.63 20.27
N PRO A 267 -3.39 1.57 20.57
CA PRO A 267 -3.55 0.81 21.81
C PRO A 267 -3.43 1.66 23.08
N ASP A 268 -2.44 2.56 23.11
CA ASP A 268 -2.21 3.44 24.25
C ASP A 268 -3.34 4.49 24.40
N VAL A 269 -3.83 5.04 23.30
CA VAL A 269 -4.97 5.98 23.28
C VAL A 269 -6.23 5.31 23.83
N VAL A 270 -6.56 4.10 23.35
CA VAL A 270 -7.77 3.40 23.77
C VAL A 270 -7.65 2.90 25.20
N GLN A 271 -6.47 2.47 25.64
CA GLN A 271 -6.21 2.13 27.04
C GLN A 271 -6.43 3.35 27.94
N THR A 272 -5.93 4.52 27.54
CA THR A 272 -6.13 5.76 28.30
C THR A 272 -7.61 6.18 28.34
N LEU A 273 -8.36 6.05 27.23
CA LEU A 273 -9.80 6.29 27.18
C LEU A 273 -10.54 5.40 28.18
N THR A 274 -10.27 4.09 28.17
CA THR A 274 -10.94 3.15 29.08
C THR A 274 -10.56 3.38 30.54
N ALA A 275 -9.32 3.72 30.84
CA ALA A 275 -8.88 4.12 32.17
C ALA A 275 -9.59 5.38 32.69
N ASN A 276 -10.04 6.27 31.79
CA ASN A 276 -10.87 7.44 32.11
C ASN A 276 -12.39 7.14 32.04
N GLY A 277 -12.81 5.88 32.09
CA GLY A 277 -14.20 5.47 32.24
C GLY A 277 -15.00 5.36 30.94
N VAL A 278 -14.37 5.48 29.76
CA VAL A 278 -15.07 5.28 28.48
C VAL A 278 -15.38 3.79 28.27
N ASN A 279 -16.67 3.50 28.11
CA ASN A 279 -17.12 2.14 27.76
C ASN A 279 -17.20 2.02 26.23
N THR A 280 -16.18 1.40 25.61
CA THR A 280 -16.07 1.21 24.16
C THR A 280 -17.10 0.24 23.57
N LYS A 281 -17.89 -0.46 24.41
CA LYS A 281 -19.05 -1.24 23.96
C LYS A 281 -20.33 -0.40 23.85
N LYS A 282 -20.34 0.81 24.42
CA LYS A 282 -21.46 1.77 24.33
C LYS A 282 -21.19 2.89 23.35
N VAL A 283 -19.95 3.40 23.35
CA VAL A 283 -19.49 4.44 22.42
C VAL A 283 -18.77 3.77 21.25
N GLN A 284 -19.24 4.01 20.02
CA GLN A 284 -18.66 3.41 18.83
C GLN A 284 -17.29 4.03 18.52
N LEU A 285 -16.24 3.22 18.44
CA LEU A 285 -14.95 3.68 17.96
C LEU A 285 -14.93 3.66 16.44
N LEU A 286 -14.38 4.73 15.83
CA LEU A 286 -14.25 4.91 14.40
C LEU A 286 -12.78 5.15 14.03
N GLY A 287 -12.32 4.52 12.94
CA GLY A 287 -10.96 4.67 12.42
C GLY A 287 -10.91 4.86 10.92
N THR A 288 -9.71 4.99 10.40
CA THR A 288 -9.36 5.02 8.97
C THR A 288 -8.69 3.71 8.55
N GLY A 289 -8.23 3.60 7.30
CA GLY A 289 -7.48 2.44 6.81
C GLY A 289 -6.21 2.11 7.59
N LEU A 290 -5.71 3.02 8.43
CA LEU A 290 -4.63 2.74 9.37
C LEU A 290 -4.98 1.65 10.40
N TRP A 291 -6.28 1.34 10.56
CA TRP A 291 -6.74 0.27 11.44
C TRP A 291 -6.70 -1.13 10.78
N ASP A 292 -6.37 -1.22 9.50
CA ASP A 292 -6.14 -2.51 8.82
C ASP A 292 -4.77 -3.11 9.18
N ASP A 293 -4.57 -3.33 10.48
CA ASP A 293 -3.32 -3.76 11.10
C ASP A 293 -3.58 -4.87 12.13
N PRO A 294 -2.92 -6.04 12.02
CA PRO A 294 -3.09 -7.15 12.96
C PRO A 294 -2.85 -6.78 14.43
N ARG A 295 -2.00 -5.78 14.70
CA ARG A 295 -1.74 -5.30 16.07
C ARG A 295 -2.98 -4.69 16.70
N ILE A 296 -3.82 -4.03 15.91
CA ILE A 296 -5.09 -3.43 16.38
C ILE A 296 -6.12 -4.51 16.68
N TYR A 297 -6.17 -5.58 15.91
CA TYR A 297 -7.11 -6.69 16.12
C TYR A 297 -6.88 -7.41 17.45
N SER A 298 -5.66 -7.35 17.98
CA SER A 298 -5.31 -7.92 19.28
C SER A 298 -5.68 -7.05 20.50
N VAL A 299 -6.21 -5.83 20.29
CA VAL A 299 -6.59 -4.90 21.37
C VAL A 299 -8.05 -5.08 21.75
N PRO A 300 -8.37 -5.68 22.92
CA PRO A 300 -9.77 -6.03 23.27
C PRO A 300 -10.72 -4.82 23.34
N ALA A 301 -10.19 -3.65 23.70
CA ALA A 301 -10.98 -2.43 23.81
C ALA A 301 -11.36 -1.80 22.46
N VAL A 302 -10.73 -2.23 21.34
CA VAL A 302 -11.06 -1.80 19.98
C VAL A 302 -12.04 -2.77 19.32
N ASP A 303 -12.26 -3.95 19.89
CA ASP A 303 -13.19 -4.95 19.35
C ASP A 303 -14.60 -4.35 19.16
N GLY A 304 -15.16 -4.51 17.97
CA GLY A 304 -16.41 -3.87 17.54
C GLY A 304 -16.21 -2.47 16.90
N GLY A 305 -15.00 -1.90 16.91
CA GLY A 305 -14.66 -0.64 16.23
C GLY A 305 -14.85 -0.73 14.72
N TRP A 306 -15.23 0.37 14.09
CA TRP A 306 -15.45 0.46 12.64
C TRP A 306 -14.38 1.31 11.97
N TYR A 307 -13.95 0.92 10.77
CA TYR A 307 -13.03 1.72 9.97
C TYR A 307 -13.31 1.56 8.48
N ALA A 308 -12.92 2.55 7.70
CA ALA A 308 -13.03 2.50 6.25
C ALA A 308 -11.67 2.10 5.64
N ALA A 309 -11.70 1.12 4.75
CA ALA A 309 -10.52 0.69 4.01
C ALA A 309 -10.94 -0.03 2.71
N PRO A 310 -10.05 -0.25 1.75
CA PRO A 310 -10.27 -1.19 0.66
C PRO A 310 -10.54 -2.60 1.21
N ASP A 311 -11.36 -3.40 0.49
CA ASP A 311 -11.50 -4.82 0.81
C ASP A 311 -10.14 -5.52 0.64
N SER A 312 -9.70 -6.19 1.69
CA SER A 312 -8.38 -6.82 1.72
C SER A 312 -8.22 -8.05 0.82
N ALA A 313 -9.31 -8.58 0.22
CA ALA A 313 -9.26 -9.78 -0.63
C ALA A 313 -8.37 -9.56 -1.87
N GLY A 314 -8.52 -8.42 -2.54
CA GLY A 314 -7.68 -8.06 -3.70
C GLY A 314 -6.21 -7.95 -3.32
N TYR A 315 -5.91 -7.27 -2.22
CA TYR A 315 -4.54 -7.14 -1.73
C TYR A 315 -3.91 -8.50 -1.35
N ARG A 316 -4.64 -9.40 -0.69
CA ARG A 316 -4.12 -10.74 -0.35
C ARG A 316 -3.73 -11.52 -1.59
N ASN A 317 -4.57 -11.53 -2.62
CA ASN A 317 -4.28 -12.19 -3.89
C ASN A 317 -3.07 -11.56 -4.60
N PHE A 318 -2.97 -10.24 -4.62
CA PHE A 318 -1.81 -9.52 -5.13
C PHE A 318 -0.55 -9.87 -4.36
N ALA A 319 -0.57 -9.81 -3.02
CA ALA A 319 0.57 -10.11 -2.17
C ALA A 319 1.08 -11.56 -2.34
N GLN A 320 0.18 -12.51 -2.55
CA GLN A 320 0.55 -13.91 -2.84
C GLN A 320 1.32 -14.02 -4.15
N ARG A 321 0.83 -13.41 -5.24
CA ARG A 321 1.51 -13.40 -6.55
C ARG A 321 2.84 -12.65 -6.49
N TYR A 322 2.88 -11.50 -5.83
CA TYR A 322 4.09 -10.71 -5.62
C TYR A 322 5.15 -11.51 -4.87
N ARG A 323 4.78 -12.16 -3.76
CA ARG A 323 5.68 -13.01 -2.95
C ARG A 323 6.18 -14.21 -3.73
N ALA A 324 5.33 -14.84 -4.56
CA ALA A 324 5.75 -15.94 -5.42
C ALA A 324 6.85 -15.51 -6.39
N ARG A 325 6.76 -14.30 -6.95
CA ARG A 325 7.70 -13.75 -7.94
C ARG A 325 8.97 -13.17 -7.32
N TYR A 326 8.83 -12.34 -6.27
CA TYR A 326 9.94 -11.55 -5.71
C TYR A 326 10.49 -12.07 -4.39
N LYS A 327 9.92 -13.14 -3.81
CA LYS A 327 10.35 -13.80 -2.56
C LYS A 327 10.32 -12.87 -1.33
N GLN A 328 9.55 -11.81 -1.38
CA GLN A 328 9.36 -10.83 -0.30
C GLN A 328 7.91 -10.34 -0.30
N ASP A 329 7.46 -9.79 0.83
CA ASP A 329 6.15 -9.18 0.94
C ASP A 329 6.13 -7.78 0.30
N PRO A 330 5.06 -7.42 -0.42
CA PRO A 330 4.92 -6.06 -0.94
C PRO A 330 4.54 -5.10 0.19
N VAL A 331 5.02 -3.86 0.12
CA VAL A 331 4.43 -2.77 0.90
C VAL A 331 3.05 -2.41 0.33
N ARG A 332 2.18 -1.83 1.16
CA ARG A 332 0.79 -1.55 0.77
C ARG A 332 0.67 -0.67 -0.48
N THR A 333 1.56 0.32 -0.63
CA THR A 333 1.59 1.24 -1.77
C THR A 333 1.98 0.59 -3.10
N ALA A 334 2.53 -0.62 -3.09
CA ALA A 334 2.92 -1.35 -4.31
C ALA A 334 1.72 -1.59 -5.25
N THR A 335 0.50 -1.77 -4.70
CA THR A 335 -0.72 -1.92 -5.50
C THR A 335 -1.03 -0.71 -6.37
N LEU A 336 -0.65 0.50 -5.93
CA LEU A 336 -0.89 1.73 -6.68
C LEU A 336 -0.13 1.74 -8.01
N ALA A 337 1.14 1.30 -7.99
CA ALA A 337 1.95 1.21 -9.21
C ALA A 337 1.46 0.07 -10.11
N TYR A 338 1.04 -1.07 -9.53
CA TYR A 338 0.40 -2.14 -10.28
C TYR A 338 -0.86 -1.63 -11.01
N ASP A 339 -1.77 -0.99 -10.27
CA ASP A 339 -3.03 -0.46 -10.82
C ASP A 339 -2.80 0.62 -11.88
N ALA A 340 -1.80 1.50 -11.68
CA ALA A 340 -1.44 2.51 -12.68
C ALA A 340 -1.00 1.89 -13.99
N VAL A 341 -0.11 0.87 -13.94
CA VAL A 341 0.37 0.20 -15.16
C VAL A 341 -0.72 -0.63 -15.81
N ALA A 342 -1.53 -1.35 -15.04
CA ALA A 342 -2.67 -2.11 -15.56
C ALA A 342 -3.69 -1.18 -16.24
N LEU A 343 -3.96 -0.02 -15.63
CA LEU A 343 -4.84 1.01 -16.20
C LEU A 343 -4.31 1.51 -17.56
N ILE A 344 -3.04 1.96 -17.61
CA ILE A 344 -2.51 2.50 -18.87
C ILE A 344 -2.44 1.42 -19.98
N ALA A 345 -2.12 0.18 -19.62
CA ALA A 345 -2.10 -0.93 -20.58
C ALA A 345 -3.52 -1.20 -21.13
N ALA A 346 -4.55 -1.14 -20.28
CA ALA A 346 -5.94 -1.26 -20.70
C ALA A 346 -6.38 -0.11 -21.60
N LEU A 347 -6.02 1.13 -21.26
CA LEU A 347 -6.35 2.32 -22.06
C LEU A 347 -5.64 2.31 -23.40
N VAL A 348 -4.36 1.89 -23.46
CA VAL A 348 -3.63 1.73 -24.72
C VAL A 348 -4.30 0.73 -25.64
N LYS A 349 -4.83 -0.36 -25.07
CA LYS A 349 -5.52 -1.41 -25.83
C LYS A 349 -6.90 -0.99 -26.34
N THR A 350 -7.60 -0.10 -25.63
CA THR A 350 -9.05 0.16 -25.86
C THR A 350 -9.40 1.54 -26.37
N GLN A 351 -8.57 2.57 -26.10
CA GLN A 351 -8.96 3.99 -26.30
C GLN A 351 -8.24 4.68 -27.48
N GLY A 352 -7.36 3.98 -28.19
CA GLY A 352 -6.66 4.53 -29.37
C GLY A 352 -5.96 5.86 -29.08
N PRO A 353 -6.15 6.90 -29.92
CA PRO A 353 -5.50 8.22 -29.73
C PRO A 353 -5.93 8.95 -28.47
N GLN A 354 -7.13 8.70 -27.96
CA GLN A 354 -7.71 9.40 -26.78
C GLN A 354 -7.36 8.73 -25.44
N ARG A 355 -6.47 7.71 -25.47
CA ARG A 355 -6.15 6.86 -24.31
C ARG A 355 -5.80 7.61 -23.03
N PHE A 356 -5.19 8.79 -23.11
CA PHE A 356 -4.78 9.57 -21.95
C PHE A 356 -5.41 10.98 -21.94
N SER A 357 -6.51 11.18 -22.68
CA SER A 357 -7.24 12.44 -22.62
C SER A 357 -7.84 12.66 -21.23
N PRO A 358 -8.08 13.92 -20.82
CA PRO A 358 -8.74 14.21 -19.55
C PRO A 358 -10.07 13.48 -19.40
N GLU A 359 -10.87 13.40 -20.46
CA GLU A 359 -12.18 12.74 -20.46
C GLU A 359 -12.07 11.24 -20.21
N THR A 360 -11.05 10.60 -20.82
CA THR A 360 -10.76 9.17 -20.60
C THR A 360 -10.30 8.92 -19.18
N LEU A 361 -9.35 9.72 -18.68
CA LEU A 361 -8.81 9.56 -17.33
C LEU A 361 -9.84 9.89 -16.25
N THR A 362 -10.73 10.86 -16.47
CA THR A 362 -11.79 11.23 -15.51
C THR A 362 -13.13 10.52 -15.78
N ASN A 363 -13.09 9.34 -16.41
CA ASN A 363 -14.30 8.56 -16.69
C ASN A 363 -15.16 8.42 -15.41
N PRO A 364 -16.42 8.87 -15.42
CA PRO A 364 -17.27 8.85 -14.24
C PRO A 364 -17.59 7.43 -13.73
N SER A 365 -17.54 6.42 -14.61
CA SER A 365 -17.68 5.00 -14.20
C SER A 365 -16.48 4.49 -13.41
N GLY A 366 -15.33 5.16 -13.51
CA GLY A 366 -14.09 4.75 -12.86
C GLY A 366 -13.42 3.53 -13.47
N PHE A 367 -12.49 2.99 -12.71
CA PHE A 367 -11.64 1.88 -13.09
C PHE A 367 -11.58 0.87 -11.95
N SER A 368 -11.35 -0.40 -12.28
CA SER A 368 -11.19 -1.47 -11.29
C SER A 368 -9.70 -1.77 -11.10
N GLY A 369 -9.25 -1.75 -9.86
CA GLY A 369 -7.88 -2.10 -9.46
C GLY A 369 -7.83 -3.20 -8.40
N ILE A 370 -6.64 -3.47 -7.90
CA ILE A 370 -6.39 -4.44 -6.81
C ILE A 370 -7.18 -4.06 -5.54
N ASP A 371 -7.24 -2.77 -5.25
CA ASP A 371 -7.91 -2.21 -4.08
C ASP A 371 -9.35 -1.77 -4.37
N GLY A 372 -9.98 -2.41 -5.36
CA GLY A 372 -11.34 -2.13 -5.75
C GLY A 372 -11.49 -0.99 -6.75
N LEU A 373 -12.69 -0.43 -6.79
CA LEU A 373 -13.06 0.61 -7.73
C LEU A 373 -12.43 1.96 -7.35
N PHE A 374 -11.94 2.69 -8.34
CA PHE A 374 -11.48 4.08 -8.19
C PHE A 374 -11.82 4.92 -9.43
N ARG A 375 -11.92 6.23 -9.26
CA ARG A 375 -12.00 7.20 -10.37
C ARG A 375 -11.22 8.46 -10.04
N PHE A 376 -10.71 9.12 -11.08
CA PHE A 376 -10.13 10.45 -10.94
C PHE A 376 -11.21 11.50 -11.10
N ARG A 377 -11.09 12.59 -10.36
CA ARG A 377 -11.94 13.77 -10.47
C ARG A 377 -11.25 14.82 -11.35
N ALA A 378 -12.02 15.79 -11.83
CA ALA A 378 -11.52 16.87 -12.68
C ALA A 378 -10.48 17.76 -11.98
N ASP A 379 -10.50 17.83 -10.65
CA ASP A 379 -9.50 18.52 -9.82
C ASP A 379 -8.19 17.73 -9.64
N GLY A 380 -8.13 16.50 -10.14
CA GLY A 380 -6.98 15.60 -10.04
C GLY A 380 -7.00 14.71 -8.79
N THR A 381 -7.89 14.91 -7.84
CA THR A 381 -8.06 13.98 -6.72
C THR A 381 -8.70 12.67 -7.17
N ASN A 382 -8.68 11.64 -6.33
CA ASN A 382 -9.41 10.42 -6.61
C ASN A 382 -10.60 10.22 -5.65
N GLU A 383 -11.46 9.31 -6.05
CA GLU A 383 -12.47 8.71 -5.21
C GLU A 383 -12.30 7.19 -5.27
N ARG A 384 -12.34 6.53 -4.11
CA ARG A 384 -12.24 5.08 -4.00
C ARG A 384 -13.51 4.45 -3.46
N GLY A 385 -13.87 3.30 -3.99
CA GLY A 385 -14.90 2.44 -3.45
C GLY A 385 -14.38 1.71 -2.22
N LEU A 386 -14.59 2.27 -1.03
CA LEU A 386 -14.13 1.69 0.23
C LEU A 386 -15.21 0.84 0.88
N ALA A 387 -14.81 -0.29 1.47
CA ALA A 387 -15.61 -1.03 2.42
C ALA A 387 -15.67 -0.31 3.77
N VAL A 388 -16.60 -0.70 4.64
CA VAL A 388 -16.48 -0.48 6.07
C VAL A 388 -16.29 -1.82 6.75
N LEU A 389 -15.28 -1.89 7.58
CA LEU A 389 -14.89 -3.09 8.30
C LEU A 389 -15.10 -2.90 9.81
N ARG A 390 -15.34 -4.01 10.48
CA ARG A 390 -15.41 -4.09 11.93
C ARG A 390 -14.22 -4.86 12.45
N VAL A 391 -13.57 -4.31 13.46
CA VAL A 391 -12.50 -5.01 14.19
C VAL A 391 -13.10 -6.17 14.96
N THR A 392 -12.49 -7.35 14.82
CA THR A 392 -12.79 -8.53 15.63
C THR A 392 -11.48 -9.17 16.11
N SER A 393 -11.52 -9.99 17.13
CA SER A 393 -10.35 -10.72 17.64
C SER A 393 -9.73 -11.68 16.61
N SER A 394 -10.47 -12.06 15.57
CA SER A 394 -9.99 -12.90 14.45
C SER A 394 -9.56 -12.11 13.21
N GLY A 395 -9.58 -10.78 13.26
CA GLY A 395 -9.25 -9.90 12.15
C GLY A 395 -10.38 -8.95 11.77
N ALA A 396 -10.35 -8.44 10.56
CA ALA A 396 -11.34 -7.52 10.02
C ALA A 396 -12.54 -8.25 9.41
N GLN A 397 -13.75 -7.81 9.73
CA GLN A 397 -14.99 -8.27 9.14
C GLN A 397 -15.63 -7.16 8.31
N VAL A 398 -15.89 -7.39 7.02
CA VAL A 398 -16.64 -6.44 6.19
C VAL A 398 -18.10 -6.37 6.67
N ILE A 399 -18.54 -5.18 7.09
CA ILE A 399 -19.92 -4.89 7.53
C ILE A 399 -20.70 -4.03 6.54
N SER A 400 -19.99 -3.34 5.63
CA SER A 400 -20.58 -2.65 4.48
C SER A 400 -19.63 -2.83 3.30
N PRO A 401 -20.02 -3.58 2.25
CA PRO A 401 -19.14 -3.84 1.12
C PRO A 401 -18.81 -2.55 0.35
N PRO A 402 -17.72 -2.53 -0.42
CA PRO A 402 -17.43 -1.42 -1.31
C PRO A 402 -18.51 -1.31 -2.40
N PRO A 403 -18.76 -0.12 -2.94
CA PRO A 403 -19.70 0.05 -4.05
C PRO A 403 -19.19 -0.71 -5.29
N ARG A 404 -20.11 -1.28 -6.06
CA ARG A 404 -19.79 -1.98 -7.31
C ARG A 404 -19.70 -1.04 -8.51
N SER A 405 -20.19 0.19 -8.37
CA SER A 405 -20.11 1.27 -9.36
C SER A 405 -20.16 2.60 -8.64
N PHE A 406 -19.56 3.63 -9.22
CA PHE A 406 -19.83 5.00 -8.80
C PHE A 406 -21.20 5.39 -9.36
N GLY A 407 -22.13 5.79 -8.49
CA GLY A 407 -23.41 6.35 -8.93
C GLY A 407 -23.18 7.58 -9.82
N SER A 408 -24.02 7.78 -10.81
CA SER A 408 -24.07 9.03 -11.56
C SER A 408 -24.28 10.15 -10.54
N SER A 409 -23.36 11.11 -10.51
CA SER A 409 -23.59 12.36 -9.79
C SER A 409 -24.81 13.01 -10.46
N ILE A 410 -25.97 12.92 -9.79
CA ILE A 410 -27.16 13.67 -10.19
C ILE A 410 -26.97 15.10 -9.73
#